data_c8d695690e013f6669b19a585dbd3b13
#
_entry.id   c8d695690e013f6669b19a585dbd3b13
#
_cell.length_a   1.000
_cell.length_b   1.000
_cell.length_c   1.000
_cell.angle_alpha   90.00
_cell.angle_beta   90.00
_cell.angle_gamma   90.00
#
_symmetry.space_group_name_H-M   'P 1'
#
loop_
_entity.id
_entity.type
_entity.pdbx_description
1 polymer ?
#
loop_
_entity_poly.entity_id
_entity_poly.type
_entity_poly.pdbx_seq_one_letter_code
_entity_poly.pdbx_strand_id
1 'polypeptide(L)'
;GTGKTRVLTSRLAHIIDQKKAFPSNILAVTFTNKAAKEMQVRIGNIIGNAIEGMNWLGTFHSIGAKLLRIHAEEANLKSDFTILDTDDQLKVIKEVIKSLNIDEKRFPPRYFLSQIENWKNKGLPPEKVADRELDIIGHEKSIDVYASYQKRLARLNSADFGDLLLSPLELLKKNEDLLNKYQ
;
A
#
# COMPACT_ATOMS: atom_id res chain seq x y z
N GLY A 1 -14.38 21.07 4.16
CA GLY A 1 -14.29 19.90 3.36
C GLY A 1 -15.57 19.11 3.09
N THR A 2 -16.71 19.43 3.74
CA THR A 2 -17.94 18.64 3.61
C THR A 2 -18.63 18.71 2.24
N GLY A 3 -18.45 19.77 1.47
CA GLY A 3 -19.06 19.94 0.15
C GLY A 3 -18.50 18.98 -0.91
N LYS A 4 -17.21 18.75 -0.93
CA LYS A 4 -16.54 17.87 -1.93
C LYS A 4 -16.99 16.43 -1.81
N THR A 5 -17.09 15.90 -0.60
CA THR A 5 -17.55 14.52 -0.36
C THR A 5 -19.02 14.34 -0.75
N ARG A 6 -19.86 15.35 -0.51
CA ARG A 6 -21.27 15.31 -0.92
C ARG A 6 -21.41 15.29 -2.45
N VAL A 7 -20.64 16.09 -3.16
CA VAL A 7 -20.64 16.10 -4.64
C VAL A 7 -20.16 14.75 -5.18
N LEU A 8 -19.11 14.17 -4.63
CA LEU A 8 -18.58 12.88 -5.03
C LEU A 8 -19.62 11.75 -4.82
N THR A 9 -20.23 11.67 -3.65
CA THR A 9 -21.23 10.65 -3.34
C THR A 9 -22.48 10.78 -4.22
N SER A 10 -22.95 12.00 -4.49
CA SER A 10 -24.07 12.25 -5.40
C SER A 10 -23.75 11.85 -6.83
N ARG A 11 -22.52 12.10 -7.29
CA ARG A 11 -22.06 11.70 -8.64
C ARG A 11 -21.98 10.19 -8.78
N LEU A 12 -21.44 9.49 -7.78
CA LEU A 12 -21.37 8.02 -7.77
C LEU A 12 -22.75 7.40 -7.81
N ALA A 13 -23.67 7.90 -6.99
CA ALA A 13 -25.05 7.45 -6.97
C ALA A 13 -25.73 7.65 -8.33
N HIS A 14 -25.53 8.80 -8.95
CA HIS A 14 -26.06 9.08 -10.30
C HIS A 14 -25.50 8.13 -11.38
N ILE A 15 -24.20 7.82 -11.33
CA ILE A 15 -23.57 6.87 -12.28
C ILE A 15 -24.21 5.48 -12.17
N ILE A 16 -24.45 5.03 -10.94
CA ILE A 16 -25.08 3.73 -10.67
C ILE A 16 -26.56 3.72 -11.07
N ASP A 17 -27.31 4.74 -10.67
CA ASP A 17 -28.74 4.88 -10.99
C ASP A 17 -28.97 4.93 -12.50
N GLN A 18 -28.14 5.67 -13.23
CA GLN A 18 -28.17 5.76 -14.69
C GLN A 18 -27.60 4.52 -15.41
N LYS A 19 -27.22 3.47 -14.67
CA LYS A 19 -26.63 2.23 -15.20
C LYS A 19 -25.40 2.45 -16.10
N LYS A 20 -24.65 3.55 -15.85
CA LYS A 20 -23.43 3.87 -16.60
C LYS A 20 -22.24 2.99 -16.18
N ALA A 21 -22.27 2.48 -14.95
CA ALA A 21 -21.31 1.50 -14.45
C ALA A 21 -21.97 0.60 -13.41
N PHE A 22 -21.51 -0.65 -13.32
CA PHE A 22 -21.90 -1.55 -12.25
C PHE A 22 -21.19 -1.16 -10.94
N PRO A 23 -21.81 -1.34 -9.76
CA PRO A 23 -21.17 -1.08 -8.47
C PRO A 23 -19.80 -1.76 -8.31
N SER A 24 -19.64 -2.97 -8.83
CA SER A 24 -18.39 -3.74 -8.80
C SER A 24 -17.25 -3.13 -9.64
N ASN A 25 -17.57 -2.24 -10.58
CA ASN A 25 -16.60 -1.60 -11.47
C ASN A 25 -16.20 -0.19 -10.99
N ILE A 26 -16.67 0.22 -9.83
CA ILE A 26 -16.40 1.55 -9.29
C ILE A 26 -15.36 1.46 -8.19
N LEU A 27 -14.27 2.21 -8.34
CA LEU A 27 -13.27 2.42 -7.33
C LEU A 27 -13.53 3.75 -6.62
N ALA A 28 -13.77 3.70 -5.31
CA ALA A 28 -13.94 4.88 -4.47
C ALA A 28 -12.96 4.82 -3.28
N VAL A 29 -12.04 5.77 -3.20
CA VAL A 29 -10.91 5.73 -2.28
C VAL A 29 -10.89 6.97 -1.40
N THR A 30 -10.58 6.76 -0.11
CA THR A 30 -10.38 7.81 0.88
C THR A 30 -9.07 7.62 1.62
N PHE A 31 -8.63 8.65 2.37
CA PHE A 31 -7.41 8.57 3.15
C PHE A 31 -7.59 7.90 4.52
N THR A 32 -8.77 8.01 5.13
CA THR A 32 -9.04 7.52 6.48
C THR A 32 -10.19 6.52 6.52
N ASN A 33 -10.14 5.59 7.47
CA ASN A 33 -11.21 4.64 7.71
C ASN A 33 -12.53 5.34 8.07
N LYS A 34 -12.46 6.44 8.82
CA LYS A 34 -13.64 7.25 9.16
C LYS A 34 -14.30 7.80 7.91
N ALA A 35 -13.51 8.42 7.01
CA ALA A 35 -14.02 8.96 5.75
C ALA A 35 -14.57 7.87 4.83
N ALA A 36 -13.92 6.69 4.78
CA ALA A 36 -14.41 5.55 4.02
C ALA A 36 -15.78 5.07 4.54
N LYS A 37 -15.93 4.95 5.86
CA LYS A 37 -17.20 4.55 6.48
C LYS A 37 -18.30 5.58 6.25
N GLU A 38 -18.00 6.87 6.38
CA GLU A 38 -18.94 7.95 6.09
C GLU A 38 -19.39 7.93 4.62
N MET A 39 -18.47 7.73 3.69
CA MET A 39 -18.76 7.60 2.27
C MET A 39 -19.67 6.39 2.00
N GLN A 40 -19.36 5.25 2.58
CA GLN A 40 -20.15 4.03 2.46
C GLN A 40 -21.60 4.24 2.93
N VAL A 41 -21.79 4.86 4.09
CA VAL A 41 -23.12 5.18 4.62
C VAL A 41 -23.88 6.12 3.70
N ARG A 42 -23.24 7.18 3.24
CA ARG A 42 -23.88 8.18 2.33
C ARG A 42 -24.28 7.57 1.00
N ILE A 43 -23.41 6.77 0.39
CA ILE A 43 -23.73 6.08 -0.87
C ILE A 43 -24.86 5.08 -0.62
N GLY A 44 -24.79 4.28 0.44
CA GLY A 44 -25.82 3.31 0.79
C GLY A 44 -27.22 3.92 0.99
N ASN A 45 -27.29 5.12 1.57
CA ASN A 45 -28.54 5.86 1.71
C ASN A 45 -29.17 6.27 0.37
N ILE A 46 -28.37 6.39 -0.68
CA ILE A 46 -28.83 6.80 -2.01
C ILE A 46 -29.16 5.60 -2.90
N ILE A 47 -28.27 4.59 -2.91
CA ILE A 47 -28.37 3.45 -3.83
C ILE A 47 -28.91 2.16 -3.17
N GLY A 48 -29.15 2.20 -1.85
CA GLY A 48 -29.65 1.04 -1.09
C GLY A 48 -28.71 -0.15 -1.15
N ASN A 49 -29.26 -1.35 -1.34
CA ASN A 49 -28.50 -2.61 -1.35
C ASN A 49 -27.44 -2.72 -2.44
N ALA A 50 -27.49 -1.88 -3.48
CA ALA A 50 -26.45 -1.87 -4.52
C ALA A 50 -25.05 -1.56 -3.98
N ILE A 51 -24.93 -0.96 -2.78
CA ILE A 51 -23.64 -0.71 -2.13
C ILE A 51 -22.90 -2.01 -1.80
N GLU A 52 -23.60 -3.10 -1.55
CA GLU A 52 -22.99 -4.41 -1.27
C GLU A 52 -22.15 -4.92 -2.45
N GLY A 53 -22.45 -4.48 -3.66
CA GLY A 53 -21.69 -4.76 -4.87
C GLY A 53 -20.44 -3.90 -5.04
N MET A 54 -20.24 -2.85 -4.23
CA MET A 54 -19.09 -1.95 -4.31
C MET A 54 -17.86 -2.54 -3.60
N ASN A 55 -17.19 -3.48 -4.24
CA ASN A 55 -16.05 -4.20 -3.68
C ASN A 55 -14.78 -3.34 -3.53
N TRP A 56 -14.69 -2.20 -4.22
CA TRP A 56 -13.53 -1.33 -4.30
C TRP A 56 -13.79 0.03 -3.66
N LEU A 57 -14.49 0.03 -2.53
CA LEU A 57 -14.72 1.21 -1.69
C LEU A 57 -13.96 1.06 -0.38
N GLY A 58 -13.06 2.00 -0.07
CA GLY A 58 -12.26 1.94 1.14
C GLY A 58 -11.13 2.97 1.16
N THR A 59 -10.16 2.75 2.06
CA THR A 59 -8.93 3.54 2.07
C THR A 59 -7.93 3.03 1.04
N PHE A 60 -6.94 3.86 0.67
CA PHE A 60 -5.84 3.43 -0.20
C PHE A 60 -5.16 2.15 0.31
N HIS A 61 -4.89 2.06 1.61
CA HIS A 61 -4.26 0.89 2.19
C HIS A 61 -5.15 -0.35 2.19
N SER A 62 -6.44 -0.22 2.45
CA SER A 62 -7.38 -1.35 2.42
C SER A 62 -7.58 -1.89 1.00
N ILE A 63 -7.66 -1.02 0.02
CA ILE A 63 -7.72 -1.40 -1.39
C ILE A 63 -6.40 -2.04 -1.84
N GLY A 64 -5.27 -1.45 -1.45
CA GLY A 64 -3.95 -2.01 -1.72
C GLY A 64 -3.75 -3.39 -1.10
N ALA A 65 -4.16 -3.58 0.15
CA ALA A 65 -4.14 -4.89 0.81
C ALA A 65 -5.00 -5.92 0.07
N LYS A 66 -6.17 -5.53 -0.38
CA LYS A 66 -7.07 -6.40 -1.16
C LYS A 66 -6.45 -6.81 -2.49
N LEU A 67 -5.92 -5.86 -3.25
CA LEU A 67 -5.19 -6.12 -4.49
C LEU A 67 -4.00 -7.07 -4.26
N LEU A 68 -3.21 -6.79 -3.24
CA LEU A 68 -2.04 -7.60 -2.90
C LEU A 68 -2.40 -9.03 -2.47
N ARG A 69 -3.55 -9.23 -1.81
CA ARG A 69 -4.02 -10.59 -1.48
C ARG A 69 -4.49 -11.36 -2.70
N ILE A 70 -5.18 -10.71 -3.63
CA ILE A 70 -5.65 -11.32 -4.89
C ILE A 70 -4.47 -11.73 -5.77
N HIS A 71 -3.41 -10.91 -5.80
CA HIS A 71 -2.22 -11.08 -6.64
C HIS A 71 -0.95 -11.36 -5.82
N ALA A 72 -1.10 -12.08 -4.71
CA ALA A 72 0.01 -12.29 -3.77
C ALA A 72 1.19 -13.03 -4.41
N GLU A 73 0.93 -14.02 -5.24
CA GLU A 73 1.97 -14.82 -5.90
C GLU A 73 2.86 -13.96 -6.81
N GLU A 74 2.28 -13.02 -7.56
CA GLU A 74 3.02 -12.08 -8.42
C GLU A 74 3.90 -11.12 -7.60
N ALA A 75 3.57 -10.93 -6.33
CA ALA A 75 4.36 -10.15 -5.38
C ALA A 75 5.32 -11.00 -4.51
N ASN A 76 5.49 -12.28 -4.84
CA ASN A 76 6.27 -13.25 -4.07
C ASN A 76 5.77 -13.42 -2.63
N LEU A 77 4.47 -13.34 -2.43
CA LEU A 77 3.78 -13.55 -1.16
C LEU A 77 2.74 -14.67 -1.30
N LYS A 78 2.31 -15.22 -0.17
CA LYS A 78 1.09 -16.02 -0.09
C LYS A 78 -0.09 -15.11 0.28
N SER A 79 -1.30 -15.47 -0.11
CA SER A 79 -2.51 -14.66 0.14
C SER A 79 -2.81 -14.41 1.63
N ASP A 80 -2.30 -15.28 2.52
CA ASP A 80 -2.41 -15.20 3.97
C ASP A 80 -1.31 -14.37 4.65
N PHE A 81 -0.58 -13.55 3.89
CA PHE A 81 0.53 -12.77 4.43
C PHE A 81 0.11 -11.91 5.64
N THR A 82 1.05 -11.71 6.55
CA THR A 82 0.89 -10.87 7.73
C THR A 82 1.26 -9.43 7.42
N ILE A 83 0.49 -8.48 7.94
CA ILE A 83 0.82 -7.05 7.90
C ILE A 83 1.52 -6.71 9.21
N LEU A 84 2.79 -6.30 9.12
CA LEU A 84 3.59 -5.97 10.29
C LEU A 84 3.23 -4.59 10.84
N ASP A 85 3.14 -4.48 12.16
CA ASP A 85 3.12 -3.21 12.86
C ASP A 85 4.53 -2.61 13.03
N THR A 86 4.63 -1.43 13.61
CA THR A 86 5.89 -0.72 13.82
C THR A 86 6.88 -1.51 14.69
N ASP A 87 6.40 -2.16 15.74
CA ASP A 87 7.24 -2.92 16.65
C ASP A 87 7.84 -4.15 15.96
N ASP A 88 7.07 -4.83 15.16
CA ASP A 88 7.54 -5.97 14.36
C ASP A 88 8.51 -5.52 13.27
N GLN A 89 8.26 -4.39 12.61
CA GLN A 89 9.19 -3.80 11.66
C GLN A 89 10.55 -3.51 12.30
N LEU A 90 10.56 -2.91 13.49
CA LEU A 90 11.79 -2.60 14.23
C LEU A 90 12.56 -3.86 14.61
N LYS A 91 11.88 -4.94 15.00
CA LYS A 91 12.54 -6.24 15.26
C LYS A 91 13.25 -6.78 14.01
N VAL A 92 12.55 -6.76 12.87
CA VAL A 92 13.13 -7.21 11.60
C VAL A 92 14.33 -6.35 11.21
N ILE A 93 14.23 -5.03 11.31
CA ILE A 93 15.34 -4.12 11.00
C ILE A 93 16.54 -4.37 11.95
N LYS A 94 16.29 -4.60 13.22
CA LYS A 94 17.35 -4.94 14.19
C LYS A 94 18.12 -6.19 13.81
N GLU A 95 17.43 -7.24 13.36
CA GLU A 95 18.06 -8.46 12.86
C GLU A 95 18.87 -8.20 11.56
N VAL A 96 18.36 -7.38 10.66
CA VAL A 96 19.04 -6.98 9.43
C VAL A 96 20.33 -6.21 9.76
N ILE A 97 20.25 -5.20 10.63
CA ILE A 97 21.40 -4.41 11.09
C ILE A 97 22.49 -5.32 11.65
N LYS A 98 22.09 -6.28 12.49
CA LYS A 98 23.02 -7.26 13.07
C LYS A 98 23.68 -8.13 12.00
N SER A 99 22.93 -8.58 11.02
CA SER A 99 23.42 -9.42 9.92
C SER A 99 24.40 -8.67 9.00
N LEU A 100 24.26 -7.36 8.88
CA LEU A 100 25.13 -6.49 8.09
C LEU A 100 26.31 -5.90 8.90
N ASN A 101 26.49 -6.29 10.16
CA ASN A 101 27.51 -5.78 11.06
C ASN A 101 27.46 -4.24 11.22
N ILE A 102 26.27 -3.66 11.23
CA ILE A 102 26.07 -2.23 11.44
C ILE A 102 25.97 -1.96 12.94
N ASP A 103 26.63 -0.92 13.42
CA ASP A 103 26.57 -0.50 14.82
C ASP A 103 25.20 0.13 15.15
N GLU A 104 24.40 -0.59 15.94
CA GLU A 104 23.07 -0.16 16.37
C GLU A 104 23.10 1.12 17.23
N LYS A 105 24.19 1.37 17.97
CA LYS A 105 24.33 2.58 18.79
C LYS A 105 24.50 3.82 17.92
N ARG A 106 25.23 3.68 16.81
CA ARG A 106 25.46 4.77 15.86
C ARG A 106 24.29 4.95 14.91
N PHE A 107 23.68 3.85 14.48
CA PHE A 107 22.57 3.83 13.53
C PHE A 107 21.42 3.00 14.10
N PRO A 108 20.52 3.59 14.90
CA PRO A 108 19.44 2.85 15.55
C PRO A 108 18.38 2.38 14.52
N PRO A 109 17.65 1.29 14.79
CA PRO A 109 16.64 0.75 13.89
C PRO A 109 15.62 1.78 13.40
N ARG A 110 15.20 2.72 14.24
CA ARG A 110 14.26 3.79 13.88
C ARG A 110 14.77 4.71 12.77
N TYR A 111 16.08 4.91 12.72
CA TYR A 111 16.69 5.70 11.65
C TYR A 111 16.44 5.07 10.28
N PHE A 112 16.67 3.75 10.16
CA PHE A 112 16.44 3.03 8.92
C PHE A 112 14.95 2.90 8.60
N LEU A 113 14.10 2.65 9.59
CA LEU A 113 12.66 2.58 9.40
C LEU A 113 12.12 3.87 8.80
N SER A 114 12.50 5.01 9.33
CA SER A 114 12.10 6.33 8.83
C SER A 114 12.49 6.56 7.36
N GLN A 115 13.68 6.12 6.98
CA GLN A 115 14.14 6.23 5.59
C GLN A 115 13.37 5.28 4.67
N ILE A 116 13.17 4.04 5.08
CA ILE A 116 12.40 3.05 4.31
C ILE A 116 10.97 3.54 4.09
N GLU A 117 10.30 4.04 5.12
CA GLU A 117 8.97 4.61 5.02
C GLU A 117 8.91 5.80 4.04
N ASN A 118 9.89 6.70 4.11
CA ASN A 118 9.98 7.83 3.19
C ASN A 118 10.14 7.38 1.73
N TRP A 119 10.99 6.40 1.46
CA TRP A 119 11.17 5.86 0.12
C TRP A 119 9.92 5.14 -0.39
N LYS A 120 9.28 4.32 0.45
CA LYS A 120 8.02 3.66 0.08
C LYS A 120 6.90 4.67 -0.21
N ASN A 121 6.81 5.74 0.58
CA ASN A 121 5.84 6.82 0.33
C ASN A 121 6.09 7.57 -0.98
N LYS A 122 7.33 7.59 -1.45
CA LYS A 122 7.70 8.14 -2.78
C LYS A 122 7.56 7.13 -3.91
N GLY A 123 7.11 5.92 -3.64
CA GLY A 123 6.99 4.85 -4.63
C GLY A 123 8.33 4.29 -5.09
N LEU A 124 9.36 4.33 -4.24
CA LEU A 124 10.73 3.91 -4.55
C LEU A 124 11.04 2.56 -3.89
N PRO A 125 11.09 1.45 -4.63
CA PRO A 125 11.69 0.21 -4.17
C PRO A 125 13.21 0.33 -4.07
N PRO A 126 13.91 -0.61 -3.37
CA PRO A 126 15.35 -0.51 -3.13
C PRO A 126 16.20 -0.23 -4.36
N GLU A 127 15.93 -0.89 -5.48
CA GLU A 127 16.65 -0.74 -6.74
C GLU A 127 16.52 0.67 -7.34
N LYS A 128 15.34 1.30 -7.19
CA LYS A 128 15.11 2.68 -7.69
C LYS A 128 15.71 3.74 -6.79
N VAL A 129 15.86 3.46 -5.50
CA VAL A 129 16.60 4.34 -4.58
C VAL A 129 18.06 4.36 -4.96
N ALA A 130 18.67 3.21 -5.22
CA ALA A 130 20.06 3.11 -5.65
C ALA A 130 20.35 3.95 -6.89
N ASP A 131 19.43 3.93 -7.89
CA ASP A 131 19.59 4.71 -9.11
C ASP A 131 19.49 6.23 -8.92
N ARG A 132 18.76 6.70 -7.91
CA ARG A 132 18.47 8.12 -7.71
C ARG A 132 19.33 8.81 -6.65
N GLU A 133 19.77 8.08 -5.62
CA GLU A 133 20.39 8.64 -4.42
C GLU A 133 21.82 8.13 -4.18
N LEU A 134 22.47 7.53 -5.17
CA LEU A 134 23.87 7.08 -5.10
C LEU A 134 24.85 8.19 -4.73
N ASP A 135 24.53 9.44 -5.01
CA ASP A 135 25.38 10.58 -4.75
C ASP A 135 25.28 11.13 -3.31
N ILE A 136 24.37 10.60 -2.47
CA ILE A 136 24.22 11.06 -1.09
C ILE A 136 25.07 10.21 -0.17
N ILE A 137 26.18 10.78 0.29
CA ILE A 137 27.13 10.14 1.22
C ILE A 137 26.39 9.62 2.46
N GLY A 138 26.54 8.33 2.75
CA GLY A 138 25.96 7.67 3.91
C GLY A 138 24.64 6.94 3.66
N HIS A 139 24.01 7.08 2.49
CA HIS A 139 22.79 6.35 2.14
C HIS A 139 23.04 4.90 1.68
N GLU A 140 24.26 4.55 1.31
CA GLU A 140 24.63 3.19 0.88
C GLU A 140 24.18 2.13 1.89
N LYS A 141 24.49 2.33 3.18
CA LYS A 141 24.07 1.41 4.26
C LYS A 141 22.55 1.32 4.38
N SER A 142 21.86 2.43 4.23
CA SER A 142 20.41 2.49 4.32
C SER A 142 19.73 1.77 3.14
N ILE A 143 20.32 1.84 1.96
CA ILE A 143 19.86 1.11 0.76
C ILE A 143 20.06 -0.40 0.98
N ASP A 144 21.21 -0.82 1.49
CA ASP A 144 21.49 -2.22 1.82
C ASP A 144 20.55 -2.77 2.89
N VAL A 145 20.28 -1.97 3.93
CA VAL A 145 19.30 -2.31 4.97
C VAL A 145 17.91 -2.45 4.36
N TYR A 146 17.49 -1.54 3.49
CA TYR A 146 16.19 -1.58 2.82
C TYR A 146 16.06 -2.84 1.95
N ALA A 147 17.05 -3.14 1.12
CA ALA A 147 17.04 -4.33 0.27
C ALA A 147 16.98 -5.63 1.11
N SER A 148 17.77 -5.72 2.17
CA SER A 148 17.78 -6.87 3.07
C SER A 148 16.48 -6.99 3.86
N TYR A 149 15.91 -5.87 4.29
CA TYR A 149 14.62 -5.80 4.97
C TYR A 149 13.50 -6.34 4.09
N GLN A 150 13.39 -5.92 2.83
CA GLN A 150 12.38 -6.43 1.89
C GLN A 150 12.52 -7.93 1.62
N LYS A 151 13.75 -8.43 1.47
CA LYS A 151 13.99 -9.88 1.33
C LYS A 151 13.55 -10.65 2.58
N ARG A 152 13.77 -10.08 3.76
CA ARG A 152 13.36 -10.69 5.02
C ARG A 152 11.84 -10.73 5.16
N LEU A 153 11.14 -9.65 4.81
CA LEU A 153 9.68 -9.61 4.78
C LEU A 153 9.10 -10.69 3.86
N ALA A 154 9.64 -10.84 2.67
CA ALA A 154 9.21 -11.87 1.72
C ALA A 154 9.38 -13.29 2.31
N ARG A 155 10.52 -13.57 2.94
CA ARG A 155 10.78 -14.87 3.61
C ARG A 155 9.82 -15.15 4.77
N LEU A 156 9.40 -14.11 5.49
CA LEU A 156 8.44 -14.20 6.59
C LEU A 156 6.98 -14.20 6.11
N ASN A 157 6.75 -14.19 4.80
CA ASN A 157 5.43 -13.99 4.20
C ASN A 157 4.72 -12.79 4.83
N SER A 158 5.39 -11.65 4.84
CA SER A 158 4.92 -10.44 5.49
C SER A 158 5.06 -9.22 4.59
N ALA A 159 4.21 -8.25 4.82
CA ALA A 159 4.26 -6.92 4.23
C ALA A 159 4.14 -5.88 5.34
N ASP A 160 4.76 -4.74 5.20
CA ASP A 160 4.51 -3.61 6.08
C ASP A 160 3.43 -2.69 5.49
N PHE A 161 3.05 -1.65 6.24
CA PHE A 161 1.99 -0.74 5.83
C PHE A 161 2.33 0.02 4.54
N GLY A 162 3.61 0.37 4.33
CA GLY A 162 4.08 1.00 3.09
C GLY A 162 3.98 0.08 1.87
N ASP A 163 4.18 -1.22 2.05
CA ASP A 163 4.04 -2.22 0.97
C ASP A 163 2.61 -2.33 0.45
N LEU A 164 1.60 -2.01 1.25
CA LEU A 164 0.20 -2.03 0.81
C LEU A 164 -0.09 -1.01 -0.29
N LEU A 165 0.75 0.02 -0.42
CA LEU A 165 0.69 0.99 -1.52
C LEU A 165 1.74 0.69 -2.59
N LEU A 166 2.97 0.44 -2.19
CA LEU A 166 4.10 0.24 -3.10
C LEU A 166 3.96 -1.04 -3.92
N SER A 167 3.67 -2.17 -3.29
CA SER A 167 3.63 -3.47 -3.99
C SER A 167 2.52 -3.57 -5.04
N PRO A 168 1.27 -3.14 -4.79
CA PRO A 168 0.26 -3.08 -5.83
C PRO A 168 0.63 -2.16 -6.99
N LEU A 169 1.25 -1.01 -6.69
CA LEU A 169 1.70 -0.07 -7.72
C LEU A 169 2.77 -0.70 -8.62
N GLU A 170 3.72 -1.43 -8.05
CA GLU A 170 4.75 -2.14 -8.80
C GLU A 170 4.18 -3.28 -9.64
N LEU A 171 3.24 -4.05 -9.09
CA LEU A 171 2.54 -5.10 -9.83
C LEU A 171 1.84 -4.56 -11.07
N LEU A 172 1.10 -3.47 -10.93
CA LEU A 172 0.40 -2.83 -12.05
C LEU A 172 1.36 -2.25 -13.09
N LYS A 173 2.50 -1.72 -12.67
CA LYS A 173 3.53 -1.18 -13.60
C LYS A 173 4.28 -2.27 -14.35
N LYS A 174 4.48 -3.44 -13.77
CA LYS A 174 5.24 -4.55 -14.36
C LYS A 174 4.37 -5.50 -15.19
N ASN A 175 3.05 -5.44 -15.06
CA ASN A 175 2.13 -6.38 -15.68
C ASN A 175 0.99 -5.64 -16.39
N GLU A 176 1.12 -5.48 -17.71
CA GLU A 176 0.13 -4.81 -18.55
C GLU A 176 -1.24 -5.51 -18.52
N ASP A 177 -1.27 -6.84 -18.42
CA ASP A 177 -2.53 -7.60 -18.34
C ASP A 177 -3.29 -7.28 -17.05
N LEU A 178 -2.58 -7.14 -15.93
CA LEU A 178 -3.19 -6.70 -14.68
C LEU A 178 -3.66 -5.24 -14.76
N LEU A 179 -2.85 -4.37 -15.36
CA LEU A 179 -3.25 -2.98 -15.54
C LEU A 179 -4.53 -2.88 -16.37
N ASN A 180 -4.61 -3.59 -17.49
CA ASN A 180 -5.78 -3.62 -18.37
C ASN A 180 -7.03 -4.19 -17.69
N LYS A 181 -6.85 -5.14 -16.77
CA LYS A 181 -7.96 -5.71 -16.00
C LYS A 181 -8.64 -4.71 -15.06
N TYR A 182 -7.89 -3.71 -14.57
CA TYR A 182 -8.37 -2.73 -13.59
C TYR A 182 -8.56 -1.32 -14.16
N GLN A 183 -8.37 -1.10 -15.43
CA GLN A 183 -8.73 0.10 -16.17
C GLN A 183 -10.15 0.00 -16.72
#